data_9bf11c02cab3fe1a79f133f10ae2fe4e
#
_entry.id   9bf11c02cab3fe1a79f133f10ae2fe4e
#
_cell.length_a   1.000
_cell.length_b   1.000
_cell.length_c   1.000
_cell.angle_alpha   90.00
_cell.angle_beta   90.00
_cell.angle_gamma   90.00
#
_symmetry.space_group_name_H-M   'P 1'
#
loop_
_entity.id
_entity.type
_entity.pdbx_description
1 polymer ?
#
loop_
_entity_poly.entity_id
_entity_poly.type
_entity_poly.pdbx_seq_one_letter_code
_entity_poly.pdbx_strand_id
1 'polypeptide(L)'
;ELIPEANALGYSPDICSYLTADIGAFLKGVTPLSKVYKGIEDIPKPDVLVFNTNQCRDVQDWFAWYGKKFNVPVLGIYTHRNIGKVTEAHVASIAKQMQEIVEPLEKVCGQSLDLERLKRVVALSRECSELWRAVLETATAKPSPLTFFDGTTLMGPAVVGRGTQAAVD
;
A
#
# COMPACT_ATOMS: atom_id res chain seq x y z
N GLU A 1 -22.71 2.64 7.99
CA GLU A 1 -22.65 3.19 9.37
C GLU A 1 -21.34 3.91 9.71
N LEU A 2 -20.23 3.66 9.00
CA LEU A 2 -18.91 4.31 9.26
C LEU A 2 -18.71 5.57 8.40
N ILE A 3 -19.14 5.56 7.15
CA ILE A 3 -18.96 6.66 6.20
C ILE A 3 -19.55 8.00 6.69
N PRO A 4 -20.74 8.05 7.31
CA PRO A 4 -21.30 9.31 7.81
C PRO A 4 -20.40 10.04 8.82
N GLU A 5 -19.59 9.33 9.60
CA GLU A 5 -18.65 9.94 10.53
C GLU A 5 -17.53 10.72 9.81
N ALA A 6 -17.02 10.17 8.71
CA ALA A 6 -16.04 10.85 7.87
C ALA A 6 -16.67 12.05 7.14
N ASN A 7 -17.91 11.91 6.68
CA ASN A 7 -18.64 13.01 6.04
C ASN A 7 -18.85 14.19 6.99
N ALA A 8 -19.07 13.93 8.28
CA ALA A 8 -19.17 14.96 9.31
C ALA A 8 -17.87 15.78 9.50
N LEU A 9 -16.71 15.22 9.12
CA LEU A 9 -15.45 15.93 9.04
C LEU A 9 -15.22 16.72 7.76
N GLY A 10 -16.19 16.69 6.82
CA GLY A 10 -16.13 17.39 5.54
C GLY A 10 -15.64 16.54 4.36
N TYR A 11 -15.45 15.23 4.54
CA TYR A 11 -15.16 14.35 3.41
C TYR A 11 -16.38 14.18 2.52
N SER A 12 -16.18 14.30 1.20
CA SER A 12 -17.25 14.06 0.23
C SER A 12 -17.66 12.57 0.22
N PRO A 13 -18.96 12.27 0.06
CA PRO A 13 -19.43 10.90 -0.13
C PRO A 13 -18.93 10.27 -1.45
N ASP A 14 -18.44 11.08 -2.39
CA ASP A 14 -17.99 10.65 -3.72
C ASP A 14 -16.52 10.27 -3.78
N ILE A 15 -15.78 10.39 -2.67
CA ILE A 15 -14.38 9.94 -2.59
C ILE A 15 -14.29 8.47 -2.18
N CYS A 16 -13.07 7.96 -2.10
CA CYS A 16 -12.78 6.57 -1.79
C CYS A 16 -13.51 6.08 -0.52
N SER A 17 -14.36 5.07 -0.68
CA SER A 17 -15.11 4.47 0.43
C SER A 17 -14.21 3.72 1.43
N TYR A 18 -13.04 3.25 1.01
CA TYR A 18 -12.06 2.67 1.93
C TYR A 18 -11.52 3.72 2.90
N LEU A 19 -11.13 4.89 2.38
CA LEU A 19 -10.66 6.01 3.20
C LEU A 19 -11.74 6.46 4.19
N THR A 20 -12.94 6.73 3.71
CA THR A 20 -14.02 7.26 4.55
C THR A 20 -14.50 6.23 5.58
N ALA A 21 -14.56 4.94 5.22
CA ALA A 21 -14.91 3.88 6.16
C ALA A 21 -13.83 3.67 7.23
N ASP A 22 -12.57 3.75 6.87
CA ASP A 22 -11.46 3.58 7.80
C ASP A 22 -11.35 4.76 8.79
N ILE A 23 -11.44 6.00 8.29
CA ILE A 23 -11.51 7.18 9.18
C ILE A 23 -12.74 7.10 10.09
N GLY A 24 -13.90 6.69 9.57
CA GLY A 24 -15.10 6.48 10.38
C GLY A 24 -14.91 5.40 11.45
N ALA A 25 -14.21 4.31 11.13
CA ALA A 25 -13.86 3.27 12.09
C ALA A 25 -12.94 3.81 13.19
N PHE A 26 -11.91 4.56 12.81
CA PHE A 26 -11.01 5.22 13.77
C PHE A 26 -11.78 6.15 14.73
N LEU A 27 -12.68 6.99 14.21
CA LEU A 27 -13.45 7.92 15.02
C LEU A 27 -14.39 7.22 16.01
N LYS A 28 -14.86 6.03 15.66
CA LYS A 28 -15.70 5.18 16.54
C LYS A 28 -14.89 4.28 17.49
N GLY A 29 -13.57 4.27 17.40
CA GLY A 29 -12.72 3.35 18.16
C GLY A 29 -13.03 1.89 17.85
N VAL A 30 -13.25 1.55 16.56
CA VAL A 30 -13.51 0.19 16.11
C VAL A 30 -12.64 -0.14 14.92
N THR A 31 -12.37 -1.42 14.70
CA THR A 31 -11.67 -1.89 13.50
C THR A 31 -12.25 -3.20 12.98
N PRO A 32 -12.41 -3.36 11.65
CA PRO A 32 -12.76 -4.65 11.07
C PRO A 32 -11.76 -5.77 11.38
N LEU A 33 -10.50 -5.41 11.69
CA LEU A 33 -9.44 -6.36 12.04
C LEU A 33 -9.75 -7.16 13.30
N SER A 34 -10.55 -6.62 14.23
CA SER A 34 -11.00 -7.31 15.45
C SER A 34 -11.77 -8.62 15.17
N LYS A 35 -12.38 -8.74 13.98
CA LYS A 35 -13.08 -9.96 13.54
C LYS A 35 -12.13 -11.05 13.06
N VAL A 36 -10.93 -10.70 12.67
CA VAL A 36 -9.94 -11.61 12.07
C VAL A 36 -8.81 -11.91 13.05
N TYR A 37 -8.38 -10.92 13.81
CA TYR A 37 -7.24 -11.01 14.72
C TYR A 37 -7.68 -10.77 16.16
N LYS A 38 -7.43 -11.76 17.03
CA LYS A 38 -7.67 -11.62 18.47
C LYS A 38 -6.73 -10.57 19.07
N GLY A 39 -7.28 -9.70 19.92
CA GLY A 39 -6.49 -8.68 20.62
C GLY A 39 -6.28 -7.37 19.86
N ILE A 40 -6.85 -7.23 18.66
CA ILE A 40 -6.91 -5.97 17.95
C ILE A 40 -8.32 -5.39 18.15
N GLU A 41 -8.43 -4.38 18.99
CA GLU A 41 -9.71 -3.75 19.33
C GLU A 41 -9.90 -2.40 18.62
N ASP A 42 -8.79 -1.75 18.22
CA ASP A 42 -8.76 -0.44 17.55
C ASP A 42 -7.75 -0.46 16.40
N ILE A 43 -7.69 0.62 15.63
CA ILE A 43 -6.70 0.80 14.56
C ILE A 43 -5.32 0.94 15.19
N PRO A 44 -4.36 0.04 14.88
CA PRO A 44 -3.04 0.09 15.47
C PRO A 44 -2.32 1.40 15.14
N LYS A 45 -1.73 2.03 16.16
CA LYS A 45 -0.93 3.24 15.96
C LYS A 45 0.31 2.90 15.12
N PRO A 46 0.50 3.54 13.95
CA PRO A 46 1.73 3.40 13.19
C PRO A 46 2.89 4.17 13.83
N ASP A 47 4.12 3.75 13.60
CA ASP A 47 5.33 4.49 13.95
C ASP A 47 5.76 5.43 12.81
N VAL A 48 5.42 5.07 11.58
CA VAL A 48 5.67 5.85 10.36
C VAL A 48 4.66 5.44 9.29
N LEU A 49 4.33 6.38 8.43
CA LEU A 49 3.47 6.15 7.26
C LEU A 49 4.27 6.40 5.99
N VAL A 50 4.22 5.47 5.05
CA VAL A 50 4.94 5.58 3.77
C VAL A 50 3.94 5.44 2.63
N PHE A 51 3.94 6.39 1.70
CA PHE A 51 3.08 6.34 0.51
C PHE A 51 3.90 6.57 -0.77
N ASN A 52 3.32 6.21 -1.90
CA ASN A 52 3.82 6.61 -3.21
C ASN A 52 2.71 7.27 -4.03
N THR A 53 3.08 8.16 -4.95
CA THR A 53 2.10 8.86 -5.79
C THR A 53 1.68 8.06 -7.03
N ASN A 54 2.15 6.82 -7.15
CA ASN A 54 1.66 5.89 -8.17
C ASN A 54 0.23 5.41 -7.88
N GLN A 55 -0.18 5.51 -6.63
CA GLN A 55 -1.56 5.26 -6.19
C GLN A 55 -2.42 6.52 -6.33
N CYS A 56 -3.70 6.42 -5.94
CA CYS A 56 -4.64 7.53 -5.97
C CYS A 56 -4.27 8.64 -4.97
N ARG A 57 -4.78 9.83 -5.20
CA ARG A 57 -4.57 10.98 -4.31
C ARG A 57 -5.13 10.72 -2.90
N ASP A 58 -6.22 9.98 -2.80
CA ASP A 58 -6.87 9.68 -1.53
C ASP A 58 -5.93 8.98 -0.53
N VAL A 59 -5.02 8.11 -1.00
CA VAL A 59 -4.01 7.47 -0.13
C VAL A 59 -3.08 8.50 0.52
N GLN A 60 -2.69 9.54 -0.22
CA GLN A 60 -1.82 10.59 0.31
C GLN A 60 -2.55 11.39 1.41
N ASP A 61 -3.80 11.77 1.15
CA ASP A 61 -4.61 12.53 2.09
C ASP A 61 -4.98 11.68 3.32
N TRP A 62 -5.24 10.40 3.13
CA TRP A 62 -5.47 9.42 4.19
C TRP A 62 -4.27 9.30 5.12
N PHE A 63 -3.08 9.08 4.57
CA PHE A 63 -1.85 8.98 5.35
C PHE A 63 -1.46 10.31 6.00
N ALA A 64 -1.68 11.43 5.34
CA ALA A 64 -1.46 12.75 5.94
C ALA A 64 -2.40 13.00 7.14
N TRP A 65 -3.65 12.54 7.05
CA TRP A 65 -4.60 12.64 8.15
C TRP A 65 -4.15 11.80 9.37
N TYR A 66 -3.77 10.53 9.15
CA TYR A 66 -3.24 9.69 10.23
C TYR A 66 -1.91 10.21 10.78
N GLY A 67 -1.03 10.74 9.93
CA GLY A 67 0.21 11.36 10.37
C GLY A 67 -0.01 12.47 11.39
N LYS A 68 -1.03 13.31 11.15
CA LYS A 68 -1.45 14.35 12.11
C LYS A 68 -2.09 13.76 13.36
N LYS A 69 -2.98 12.77 13.22
CA LYS A 69 -3.70 12.18 14.36
C LYS A 69 -2.79 11.44 15.31
N PHE A 70 -1.84 10.68 14.80
CA PHE A 70 -0.89 9.91 15.60
C PHE A 70 0.40 10.67 15.93
N ASN A 71 0.60 11.85 15.32
CA ASN A 71 1.84 12.62 15.41
C ASN A 71 3.08 11.78 15.02
N VAL A 72 3.02 11.19 13.84
CA VAL A 72 4.08 10.32 13.28
C VAL A 72 4.55 10.84 11.92
N PRO A 73 5.80 10.52 11.52
CA PRO A 73 6.31 10.90 10.21
C PRO A 73 5.48 10.33 9.06
N VAL A 74 5.32 11.12 8.01
CA VAL A 74 4.73 10.68 6.74
C VAL A 74 5.77 10.89 5.65
N LEU A 75 6.20 9.80 5.03
CA LEU A 75 7.24 9.78 4.00
C LEU A 75 6.61 9.48 2.64
N GLY A 76 6.95 10.25 1.63
CA GLY A 76 6.39 10.09 0.29
C GLY A 76 7.44 9.78 -0.77
N ILE A 77 7.13 8.86 -1.67
CA ILE A 77 7.87 8.61 -2.92
C ILE A 77 7.03 9.17 -4.06
N TYR A 78 7.52 10.22 -4.70
CA TYR A 78 6.81 10.91 -5.76
C TYR A 78 7.25 10.38 -7.13
N THR A 79 6.33 9.67 -7.78
CA THR A 79 6.55 9.09 -9.10
C THR A 79 6.13 10.05 -10.20
N HIS A 80 6.81 9.99 -11.33
CA HIS A 80 6.42 10.75 -12.51
C HIS A 80 5.18 10.13 -13.16
N ARG A 81 4.12 10.91 -13.31
CA ARG A 81 2.87 10.49 -13.96
C ARG A 81 2.90 10.80 -15.45
N ASN A 82 3.92 10.35 -16.15
CA ASN A 82 4.02 10.55 -17.59
C ASN A 82 3.29 9.45 -18.36
N ILE A 83 2.52 9.87 -19.35
CA ILE A 83 2.05 8.99 -20.42
C ILE A 83 3.17 8.98 -21.46
N GLY A 84 4.17 8.15 -21.25
CA GLY A 84 5.29 8.11 -22.18
C GLY A 84 6.41 7.19 -21.72
N LYS A 85 7.53 7.28 -22.43
CA LYS A 85 8.69 6.44 -22.16
C LYS A 85 9.36 6.79 -20.85
N VAL A 86 9.59 5.80 -19.99
CA VAL A 86 10.41 5.97 -18.79
C VAL A 86 11.84 6.32 -19.21
N THR A 87 12.40 7.39 -18.63
CA THR A 87 13.76 7.83 -18.88
C THR A 87 14.67 7.47 -17.69
N GLU A 88 15.99 7.47 -17.92
CA GLU A 88 16.97 7.27 -16.85
C GLU A 88 16.84 8.33 -15.75
N ALA A 89 16.50 9.57 -16.10
CA ALA A 89 16.27 10.63 -15.13
C ALA A 89 15.08 10.33 -14.20
N HIS A 90 14.00 9.70 -14.71
CA HIS A 90 12.87 9.26 -13.89
C HIS A 90 13.31 8.18 -12.90
N VAL A 91 14.08 7.19 -13.36
CA VAL A 91 14.60 6.12 -12.51
C VAL A 91 15.53 6.68 -11.43
N ALA A 92 16.48 7.54 -11.82
CA ALA A 92 17.42 8.17 -10.89
C ALA A 92 16.70 9.02 -9.82
N SER A 93 15.67 9.77 -10.22
CA SER A 93 14.87 10.56 -9.28
C SER A 93 14.16 9.68 -8.23
N ILE A 94 13.55 8.57 -8.64
CA ILE A 94 12.89 7.65 -7.71
C ILE A 94 13.92 6.95 -6.81
N ALA A 95 15.03 6.49 -7.37
CA ALA A 95 16.10 5.86 -6.61
C ALA A 95 16.66 6.80 -5.52
N LYS A 96 16.86 8.07 -5.85
CA LYS A 96 17.28 9.09 -4.89
C LYS A 96 16.26 9.24 -3.75
N GLN A 97 14.98 9.36 -4.05
CA GLN A 97 13.93 9.45 -3.03
C GLN A 97 13.90 8.20 -2.13
N MET A 98 14.08 7.01 -2.71
CA MET A 98 14.19 5.78 -1.93
C MET A 98 15.41 5.79 -1.01
N GLN A 99 16.52 6.34 -1.43
CA GLN A 99 17.71 6.52 -0.57
C GLN A 99 17.45 7.52 0.56
N GLU A 100 16.77 8.63 0.26
CA GLU A 100 16.45 9.67 1.23
C GLU A 100 15.52 9.22 2.36
N ILE A 101 14.65 8.23 2.14
CA ILE A 101 13.79 7.68 3.20
C ILE A 101 14.48 6.64 4.09
N VAL A 102 15.68 6.16 3.73
CA VAL A 102 16.40 5.13 4.52
C VAL A 102 16.70 5.63 5.92
N GLU A 103 17.36 6.78 6.04
CA GLU A 103 17.75 7.32 7.36
C GLU A 103 16.55 7.57 8.28
N PRO A 104 15.45 8.21 7.83
CA PRO A 104 14.23 8.32 8.64
C PRO A 104 13.66 6.98 9.09
N LEU A 105 13.67 5.97 8.22
CA LEU A 105 13.18 4.63 8.57
C LEU A 105 14.10 3.92 9.56
N GLU A 106 15.41 4.01 9.39
CA GLU A 106 16.38 3.46 10.35
C GLU A 106 16.19 4.05 11.75
N LYS A 107 15.94 5.36 11.84
CA LYS A 107 15.66 6.03 13.12
C LYS A 107 14.38 5.51 13.80
N VAL A 108 13.34 5.26 13.02
CA VAL A 108 12.06 4.75 13.54
C VAL A 108 12.19 3.28 13.93
N CYS A 109 12.82 2.46 13.08
CA CYS A 109 12.96 1.01 13.30
C CYS A 109 14.05 0.64 14.31
N GLY A 110 14.99 1.55 14.59
CA GLY A 110 16.17 1.26 15.42
C GLY A 110 17.14 0.23 14.81
N GLN A 111 17.09 0.05 13.48
CA GLN A 111 17.89 -0.94 12.75
C GLN A 111 18.41 -0.31 11.46
N SER A 112 19.64 -0.67 11.08
CA SER A 112 20.22 -0.25 9.81
C SER A 112 19.70 -1.08 8.65
N LEU A 113 19.67 -0.49 7.45
CA LEU A 113 19.27 -1.15 6.22
C LEU A 113 20.20 -2.34 5.90
N ASP A 114 19.62 -3.53 5.80
CA ASP A 114 20.29 -4.74 5.30
C ASP A 114 20.12 -4.83 3.78
N LEU A 115 21.19 -4.51 3.04
CA LEU A 115 21.17 -4.54 1.58
C LEU A 115 20.97 -5.95 1.01
N GLU A 116 21.50 -6.98 1.67
CA GLU A 116 21.31 -8.36 1.20
C GLU A 116 19.88 -8.83 1.40
N ARG A 117 19.26 -8.43 2.51
CA ARG A 117 17.84 -8.65 2.72
C ARG A 117 17.00 -7.90 1.67
N LEU A 118 17.34 -6.64 1.38
CA LEU A 118 16.66 -5.86 0.34
C LEU A 118 16.73 -6.54 -1.03
N LYS A 119 17.92 -7.03 -1.42
CA LYS A 119 18.08 -7.77 -2.68
C LYS A 119 17.19 -9.02 -2.75
N ARG A 120 17.09 -9.79 -1.66
CA ARG A 120 16.19 -10.95 -1.59
C ARG A 120 14.72 -10.55 -1.73
N VAL A 121 14.30 -9.50 -1.02
CA VAL A 121 12.92 -8.99 -1.10
C VAL A 121 12.59 -8.51 -2.53
N VAL A 122 13.52 -7.82 -3.18
CA VAL A 122 13.33 -7.37 -4.58
C VAL A 122 13.26 -8.55 -5.54
N ALA A 123 14.07 -9.59 -5.35
CA ALA A 123 14.02 -10.80 -6.17
C ALA A 123 12.66 -11.51 -6.03
N LEU A 124 12.18 -11.74 -4.81
CA LEU A 124 10.86 -12.32 -4.55
C LEU A 124 9.72 -11.43 -5.12
N SER A 125 9.84 -10.12 -5.00
CA SER A 125 8.87 -9.19 -5.59
C SER A 125 8.81 -9.30 -7.12
N ARG A 126 9.96 -9.50 -7.77
CA ARG A 126 10.04 -9.72 -9.21
C ARG A 126 9.37 -11.04 -9.59
N GLU A 127 9.73 -12.13 -8.92
CA GLU A 127 9.16 -13.45 -9.15
C GLU A 127 7.62 -13.43 -8.96
N CYS A 128 7.13 -12.84 -7.89
CA CYS A 128 5.71 -12.62 -7.67
C CYS A 128 5.03 -11.89 -8.85
N SER A 129 5.70 -10.88 -9.45
CA SER A 129 5.16 -10.15 -10.61
C SER A 129 5.12 -11.02 -11.86
N GLU A 130 6.11 -11.88 -12.07
CA GLU A 130 6.18 -12.81 -13.20
C GLU A 130 5.09 -13.88 -13.09
N LEU A 131 4.91 -14.45 -11.90
CA LEU A 131 3.86 -15.43 -11.63
C LEU A 131 2.45 -14.82 -11.76
N TRP A 132 2.24 -13.62 -11.22
CA TRP A 132 0.96 -12.94 -11.35
C TRP A 132 0.62 -12.61 -12.80
N ARG A 133 1.61 -12.22 -13.61
CA ARG A 133 1.44 -12.04 -15.05
C ARG A 133 1.01 -13.35 -15.72
N ALA A 134 1.66 -14.47 -15.39
CA ALA A 134 1.31 -15.76 -15.95
C ALA A 134 -0.14 -16.18 -15.59
N VAL A 135 -0.57 -15.90 -14.36
CA VAL A 135 -1.97 -16.11 -13.95
C VAL A 135 -2.92 -15.28 -14.81
N LEU A 136 -2.65 -13.99 -15.00
CA LEU A 136 -3.50 -13.12 -15.83
C LEU A 136 -3.50 -13.53 -17.30
N GLU A 137 -2.40 -14.04 -17.82
CA GLU A 137 -2.30 -14.53 -19.21
C GLU A 137 -3.20 -15.73 -19.46
N THR A 138 -3.54 -16.54 -18.46
CA THR A 138 -4.50 -17.63 -18.59
C THR A 138 -5.89 -17.15 -19.00
N ALA A 139 -6.25 -15.91 -18.69
CA ALA A 139 -7.54 -15.31 -19.06
C ALA A 139 -7.72 -15.13 -20.58
N THR A 140 -6.65 -15.29 -21.38
CA THR A 140 -6.72 -15.24 -22.85
C THR A 140 -7.31 -16.52 -23.45
N ALA A 141 -7.39 -17.61 -22.69
CA ALA A 141 -7.99 -18.87 -23.14
C ALA A 141 -9.50 -18.73 -23.38
N LYS A 142 -10.03 -19.58 -24.25
CA LYS A 142 -11.47 -19.63 -24.58
C LYS A 142 -12.01 -21.06 -24.36
N PRO A 143 -12.86 -21.29 -23.35
CA PRO A 143 -13.36 -20.32 -22.36
C PRO A 143 -12.26 -19.85 -21.40
N SER A 144 -12.38 -18.60 -20.91
CA SER A 144 -11.46 -18.07 -19.90
C SER A 144 -11.62 -18.78 -18.57
N PRO A 145 -10.54 -19.24 -17.91
CA PRO A 145 -10.59 -19.83 -16.57
C PRO A 145 -10.72 -18.77 -15.47
N LEU A 146 -10.53 -17.49 -15.79
CA LEU A 146 -10.57 -16.37 -14.84
C LEU A 146 -11.61 -15.34 -15.27
N THR A 147 -12.31 -14.81 -14.27
CA THR A 147 -13.13 -13.60 -14.39
C THR A 147 -12.38 -12.39 -13.82
N PHE A 148 -12.92 -11.18 -14.06
CA PHE A 148 -12.43 -9.96 -13.43
C PHE A 148 -12.47 -10.05 -11.89
N PHE A 149 -13.51 -10.64 -11.34
CA PHE A 149 -13.66 -10.80 -9.89
C PHE A 149 -12.64 -11.76 -9.29
N ASP A 150 -12.32 -12.86 -9.99
CA ASP A 150 -11.25 -13.77 -9.58
C ASP A 150 -9.91 -13.02 -9.54
N GLY A 151 -9.60 -12.26 -10.59
CA GLY A 151 -8.39 -11.44 -10.65
C GLY A 151 -8.30 -10.43 -9.50
N THR A 152 -9.41 -9.77 -9.17
CA THR A 152 -9.47 -8.80 -8.07
C THR A 152 -9.27 -9.48 -6.70
N THR A 153 -9.86 -10.64 -6.48
CA THR A 153 -9.75 -11.38 -5.21
C THR A 153 -8.37 -11.99 -5.04
N LEU A 154 -7.84 -12.61 -6.10
CA LEU A 154 -6.57 -13.35 -6.07
C LEU A 154 -5.33 -12.43 -6.05
N MET A 155 -5.45 -11.16 -6.40
CA MET A 155 -4.29 -10.25 -6.37
C MET A 155 -3.80 -9.91 -4.95
N GLY A 156 -4.52 -10.29 -3.91
CA GLY A 156 -4.18 -9.98 -2.52
C GLY A 156 -2.72 -10.30 -2.17
N PRO A 157 -2.24 -11.55 -2.35
CA PRO A 157 -0.83 -11.91 -2.11
C PRO A 157 0.16 -11.06 -2.89
N ALA A 158 -0.14 -10.76 -4.17
CA ALA A 158 0.71 -9.93 -5.02
C ALA A 158 0.77 -8.47 -4.59
N VAL A 159 -0.17 -8.00 -3.79
CA VAL A 159 -0.23 -6.62 -3.26
C VAL A 159 0.32 -6.55 -1.84
N VAL A 160 -0.28 -7.27 -0.90
CA VAL A 160 0.05 -7.14 0.54
C VAL A 160 1.17 -8.06 0.99
N GLY A 161 1.41 -9.17 0.30
CA GLY A 161 2.47 -10.12 0.59
C GLY A 161 3.74 -9.94 -0.25
N ARG A 162 3.75 -8.95 -1.15
CA ARG A 162 4.85 -8.74 -2.10
C ARG A 162 6.22 -8.66 -1.41
N GLY A 163 7.19 -9.42 -1.93
CA GLY A 163 8.53 -9.52 -1.37
C GLY A 163 8.69 -10.57 -0.27
N THR A 164 7.64 -11.35 0.02
CA THR A 164 7.71 -12.52 0.90
C THR A 164 7.67 -13.82 0.10
N GLN A 165 8.18 -14.90 0.68
CA GLN A 165 8.09 -16.23 0.07
C GLN A 165 6.63 -16.65 -0.11
N ALA A 166 5.77 -16.39 0.86
CA ALA A 166 4.35 -16.73 0.79
C ALA A 166 3.57 -16.07 -0.37
N ALA A 167 4.12 -15.02 -0.98
CA ALA A 167 3.51 -14.40 -2.17
C ALA A 167 3.98 -15.05 -3.48
N VAL A 168 4.95 -15.95 -3.41
CA VAL A 168 5.50 -16.70 -4.55
C VAL A 168 4.98 -18.13 -4.56
N ASP A 169 4.77 -18.73 -3.39
CA ASP A 169 4.19 -20.07 -3.20
C ASP A 169 2.70 -20.10 -3.60
#